data_4e344c85e73f7eb137865d5bf5d31c87
#
_entry.id   4e344c85e73f7eb137865d5bf5d31c87
#
_cell.length_a   1.000
_cell.length_b   1.000
_cell.length_c   1.000
_cell.angle_alpha   90.00
_cell.angle_beta   90.00
_cell.angle_gamma   90.00
#
_symmetry.space_group_name_H-M   'P 1'
#
loop_
_entity.id
_entity.type
_entity.pdbx_description
1 polymer ?
#
loop_
_entity_poly.entity_id
_entity_poly.type
_entity_poly.pdbx_seq_one_letter_code
_entity_poly.pdbx_strand_id
1 'polypeptide(L)'
;MKGFTLVEVLVSLFILSLVAVTGITSLSYSTKTISSLSDDFYRGTLAENIIIRSYFDENYLTNNLLTQREEFMGYPYIWNRKITIDPKQNSLNIEVEV
;
A
#
# COMPACT_ATOMS: atom_id res chain seq x y z
N MET A 1 46.73 25.92 -24.94
CA MET A 1 45.59 25.35 -24.25
C MET A 1 44.29 25.91 -24.83
N LYS A 2 43.46 25.06 -25.36
CA LYS A 2 42.20 25.48 -25.96
C LYS A 2 41.10 25.45 -24.86
N GLY A 3 40.38 26.54 -24.72
CA GLY A 3 39.23 26.58 -23.85
C GLY A 3 38.01 25.90 -24.48
N PHE A 4 37.01 25.65 -23.68
CA PHE A 4 35.76 25.13 -24.18
C PHE A 4 35.06 26.17 -25.06
N THR A 5 34.47 25.71 -26.16
CA THR A 5 33.61 26.55 -26.97
C THR A 5 32.28 26.79 -26.30
N LEU A 6 31.60 27.84 -26.64
CA LEU A 6 30.27 28.15 -26.12
C LEU A 6 29.27 27.01 -26.45
N VAL A 7 29.40 26.46 -27.68
CA VAL A 7 28.54 25.32 -28.12
C VAL A 7 28.76 24.10 -27.28
N GLU A 8 30.01 23.76 -26.92
CA GLU A 8 30.34 22.64 -26.07
C GLU A 8 29.71 22.77 -24.68
N VAL A 9 29.78 23.94 -24.10
CA VAL A 9 29.17 24.26 -22.82
C VAL A 9 27.64 24.09 -22.87
N LEU A 10 27.00 24.61 -23.92
CA LEU A 10 25.56 24.52 -24.11
C LEU A 10 25.11 23.07 -24.29
N VAL A 11 25.83 22.26 -25.09
CA VAL A 11 25.53 20.85 -25.27
C VAL A 11 25.70 20.08 -23.98
N SER A 12 26.76 20.35 -23.22
CA SER A 12 27.00 19.71 -21.93
C SER A 12 25.89 19.99 -20.93
N LEU A 13 25.45 21.24 -20.86
CA LEU A 13 24.33 21.64 -19.98
C LEU A 13 23.02 20.98 -20.42
N PHE A 14 22.79 20.86 -21.72
CA PHE A 14 21.60 20.21 -22.26
C PHE A 14 21.56 18.72 -21.86
N ILE A 15 22.66 18.01 -22.03
CA ILE A 15 22.77 16.60 -21.65
C ILE A 15 22.59 16.43 -20.14
N LEU A 16 23.24 17.29 -19.35
CA LEU A 16 23.09 17.25 -17.90
C LEU A 16 21.65 17.46 -17.47
N SER A 17 20.94 18.38 -18.10
CA SER A 17 19.52 18.65 -17.83
C SER A 17 18.65 17.45 -18.14
N LEU A 18 18.88 16.77 -19.25
CA LEU A 18 18.14 15.56 -19.62
C LEU A 18 18.35 14.43 -18.59
N VAL A 19 19.58 14.22 -18.17
CA VAL A 19 19.92 13.20 -17.17
C VAL A 19 19.27 13.52 -15.83
N ALA A 20 19.32 14.78 -15.42
CA ALA A 20 18.73 15.22 -14.16
C ALA A 20 17.20 15.02 -14.14
N VAL A 21 16.51 15.41 -15.22
CA VAL A 21 15.06 15.25 -15.33
C VAL A 21 14.69 13.77 -15.30
N THR A 22 15.39 12.93 -16.04
CA THR A 22 15.15 11.48 -16.08
C THR A 22 15.35 10.85 -14.70
N GLY A 23 16.42 11.25 -13.99
CA GLY A 23 16.71 10.75 -12.65
C GLY A 23 15.63 11.12 -11.64
N ILE A 24 15.17 12.36 -11.65
CA ILE A 24 14.11 12.85 -10.77
C ILE A 24 12.80 12.10 -11.05
N THR A 25 12.46 11.91 -12.32
CA THR A 25 11.25 11.20 -12.72
C THR A 25 11.29 9.74 -12.24
N SER A 26 12.41 9.04 -12.42
CA SER A 26 12.60 7.66 -11.95
C SER A 26 12.48 7.56 -10.44
N LEU A 27 13.09 8.49 -9.71
CA LEU A 27 13.04 8.53 -8.26
C LEU A 27 11.61 8.74 -7.77
N SER A 28 10.88 9.66 -8.37
CA SER A 28 9.49 9.94 -8.03
C SER A 28 8.60 8.72 -8.26
N TYR A 29 8.79 8.03 -9.39
CA TYR A 29 8.07 6.80 -9.70
C TYR A 29 8.36 5.70 -8.68
N SER A 30 9.63 5.49 -8.35
CA SER A 30 10.05 4.50 -7.36
C SER A 30 9.47 4.78 -5.98
N THR A 31 9.50 6.03 -5.54
CA THR A 31 8.93 6.45 -4.26
C THR A 31 7.43 6.19 -4.21
N LYS A 32 6.72 6.51 -5.28
CA LYS A 32 5.28 6.28 -5.39
C LYS A 32 4.94 4.79 -5.35
N THR A 33 5.72 3.96 -6.04
CA THR A 33 5.54 2.51 -6.05
C THR A 33 5.79 1.91 -4.67
N ILE A 34 6.84 2.32 -3.97
CA ILE A 34 7.14 1.85 -2.62
C ILE A 34 6.02 2.23 -1.65
N SER A 35 5.51 3.45 -1.74
CA SER A 35 4.42 3.91 -0.90
C SER A 35 3.15 3.09 -1.13
N SER A 36 2.82 2.79 -2.39
CA SER A 36 1.67 1.95 -2.74
C SER A 36 1.81 0.52 -2.23
N LEU A 37 2.99 -0.09 -2.41
CA LEU A 37 3.27 -1.44 -1.91
C LEU A 37 3.22 -1.52 -0.39
N SER A 38 3.72 -0.50 0.28
CA SER A 38 3.69 -0.41 1.74
C SER A 38 2.26 -0.34 2.27
N ASP A 39 1.40 0.47 1.63
CA ASP A 39 0.00 0.57 1.99
C ASP A 39 -0.73 -0.76 1.78
N ASP A 40 -0.53 -1.42 0.66
CA ASP A 40 -1.12 -2.73 0.37
C ASP A 40 -0.66 -3.79 1.37
N PHE A 41 0.61 -3.77 1.75
CA PHE A 41 1.16 -4.67 2.75
C PHE A 41 0.51 -4.46 4.12
N TYR A 42 0.37 -3.22 4.55
CA TYR A 42 -0.25 -2.90 5.85
C TYR A 42 -1.72 -3.29 5.87
N ARG A 43 -2.45 -3.03 4.79
CA ARG A 43 -3.86 -3.44 4.68
C ARG A 43 -4.01 -4.95 4.72
N GLY A 44 -3.17 -5.68 3.99
CA GLY A 44 -3.17 -7.14 3.98
C GLY A 44 -2.85 -7.72 5.36
N THR A 45 -1.85 -7.18 6.04
CA THR A 45 -1.47 -7.62 7.39
C THR A 45 -2.60 -7.35 8.39
N LEU A 46 -3.23 -6.18 8.33
CA LEU A 46 -4.35 -5.84 9.18
C LEU A 46 -5.53 -6.78 8.93
N ALA A 47 -5.85 -7.07 7.68
CA ALA A 47 -6.91 -8.00 7.31
C ALA A 47 -6.65 -9.41 7.88
N GLU A 48 -5.42 -9.91 7.77
CA GLU A 48 -5.03 -11.19 8.36
C GLU A 48 -5.19 -11.18 9.88
N ASN A 49 -4.76 -10.13 10.54
CA ASN A 49 -4.90 -9.99 11.98
C ASN A 49 -6.36 -10.01 12.42
N ILE A 50 -7.23 -9.36 11.67
CA ILE A 50 -8.67 -9.34 11.95
C ILE A 50 -9.28 -10.71 11.76
N ILE A 51 -8.90 -11.43 10.73
CA ILE A 51 -9.36 -12.80 10.47
C ILE A 51 -8.94 -13.74 11.62
N ILE A 52 -7.69 -13.64 12.06
CA ILE A 52 -7.16 -14.44 13.16
C ILE A 52 -7.93 -14.14 14.47
N ARG A 53 -8.13 -12.87 14.77
CA ARG A 53 -8.92 -12.46 15.94
C ARG A 53 -10.35 -13.01 15.86
N SER A 54 -10.93 -13.02 14.68
CA SER A 54 -12.30 -13.50 14.47
C SER A 54 -12.43 -15.01 14.77
N TYR A 55 -11.38 -15.79 14.52
CA TYR A 55 -11.38 -17.21 14.84
C TYR A 55 -11.22 -17.49 16.34
N PHE A 56 -10.49 -16.65 17.06
CA PHE A 56 -10.15 -16.92 18.46
C PHE A 56 -11.01 -16.16 19.45
N ASP A 57 -11.75 -15.16 19.02
CA ASP A 57 -12.60 -14.35 19.90
C ASP A 57 -14.07 -14.56 19.55
N GLU A 58 -14.80 -15.22 20.43
CA GLU A 58 -16.24 -15.50 20.27
C GLU A 58 -17.07 -14.22 20.20
N ASN A 59 -16.64 -13.15 20.86
CA ASN A 59 -17.35 -11.86 20.84
C ASN A 59 -17.31 -11.21 19.45
N TYR A 60 -16.28 -11.50 18.67
CA TYR A 60 -16.18 -11.04 17.28
C TYR A 60 -17.13 -11.77 16.34
N LEU A 61 -17.54 -12.99 16.70
CA LEU A 61 -18.43 -13.82 15.88
C LEU A 61 -19.91 -13.50 16.05
N THR A 62 -20.27 -12.70 17.04
CA THR A 62 -21.67 -12.38 17.33
C THR A 62 -22.29 -11.41 16.33
N ASN A 63 -21.47 -10.60 15.66
CA ASN A 63 -21.92 -9.63 14.68
C ASN A 63 -21.51 -10.06 13.27
N ASN A 64 -22.48 -10.34 12.40
CA ASN A 64 -22.23 -10.76 11.02
C ASN A 64 -21.64 -9.65 10.16
N LEU A 65 -21.97 -8.41 10.47
CA LEU A 65 -21.43 -7.23 9.80
C LEU A 65 -20.85 -6.31 10.86
N LEU A 66 -19.56 -6.03 10.75
CA LEU A 66 -18.88 -5.14 11.68
C LEU A 66 -18.00 -4.19 10.87
N THR A 67 -18.17 -2.90 11.13
CA THR A 67 -17.32 -1.84 10.58
C THR A 67 -16.64 -1.14 11.74
N GLN A 68 -15.32 -1.11 11.73
CA GLN A 68 -14.55 -0.45 12.78
C GLN A 68 -13.41 0.37 12.18
N ARG A 69 -13.02 1.38 12.93
CA ARG A 69 -11.86 2.18 12.64
C ARG A 69 -10.75 1.78 13.58
N GLU A 70 -9.61 1.44 13.04
CA GLU A 70 -8.45 1.00 13.80
C GLU A 70 -7.20 1.69 13.31
N GLU A 71 -6.33 2.06 14.23
CA GLU A 71 -5.02 2.60 13.91
C GLU A 71 -4.02 1.45 13.85
N PHE A 72 -3.32 1.33 12.72
CA PHE A 72 -2.34 0.26 12.50
C PHE A 72 -1.07 0.87 11.93
N MET A 73 0.06 0.58 12.57
CA MET A 73 1.37 1.11 12.18
C MET A 73 1.38 2.64 12.04
N GLY A 74 0.65 3.34 12.90
CA GLY A 74 0.56 4.79 12.89
C GLY A 74 -0.39 5.39 11.87
N TYR A 75 -1.12 4.56 11.12
CA TYR A 75 -2.07 5.01 10.11
C TYR A 75 -3.49 4.58 10.46
N PRO A 76 -4.48 5.46 10.27
CA PRO A 76 -5.87 5.08 10.50
C PRO A 76 -6.42 4.29 9.33
N TYR A 77 -7.06 3.16 9.62
CA TYR A 77 -7.74 2.33 8.64
C TYR A 77 -9.16 2.07 9.06
N ILE A 78 -10.05 1.98 8.09
CA ILE A 78 -11.44 1.55 8.29
C ILE A 78 -11.57 0.17 7.66
N TRP A 79 -12.06 -0.79 8.43
CA TRP A 79 -12.23 -2.14 7.92
C TRP A 79 -13.64 -2.64 8.14
N ASN A 80 -14.08 -3.47 7.21
CA ASN A 80 -15.38 -4.13 7.23
C ASN A 80 -15.16 -5.64 7.32
N ARG A 81 -15.93 -6.29 8.16
CA ARG A 81 -15.91 -7.73 8.29
C ARG A 81 -17.30 -8.29 8.04
N LYS A 82 -17.40 -9.27 7.16
CA LYS A 82 -18.62 -9.98 6.87
C LYS A 82 -18.42 -11.46 7.17
N ILE A 83 -19.30 -12.03 7.99
CA ILE A 83 -19.29 -13.44 8.32
C ILE A 83 -20.48 -14.08 7.64
N THR A 84 -20.22 -15.12 6.83
CA THR A 84 -21.24 -15.89 6.15
C THR A 84 -21.14 -17.35 6.59
N ILE A 85 -22.26 -17.92 7.02
CA ILE A 85 -22.34 -19.32 7.41
C ILE A 85 -23.00 -20.08 6.28
N ASP A 86 -22.34 -21.13 5.77
CA ASP A 86 -22.91 -22.02 4.77
C ASP A 86 -23.48 -23.25 5.48
N PRO A 87 -24.82 -23.39 5.56
CA PRO A 87 -25.43 -24.52 6.24
C PRO A 87 -25.26 -25.85 5.50
N LYS A 88 -24.98 -25.81 4.19
CA LYS A 88 -24.78 -27.02 3.39
C LYS A 88 -23.43 -27.68 3.62
N GLN A 89 -22.40 -26.86 3.82
CA GLN A 89 -21.04 -27.33 4.04
C GLN A 89 -20.62 -27.24 5.50
N ASN A 90 -21.47 -26.68 6.34
CA ASN A 90 -21.17 -26.40 7.73
C ASN A 90 -19.87 -25.62 7.90
N SER A 91 -19.61 -24.70 6.98
CA SER A 91 -18.40 -23.88 6.93
C SER A 91 -18.71 -22.42 7.25
N LEU A 92 -17.72 -21.78 7.86
CA LEU A 92 -17.76 -20.36 8.21
C LEU A 92 -16.84 -19.60 7.26
N ASN A 93 -17.39 -18.62 6.54
CA ASN A 93 -16.63 -17.74 5.68
C ASN A 93 -16.51 -16.37 6.34
N ILE A 94 -15.28 -15.91 6.50
CA ILE A 94 -14.99 -14.59 7.04
C ILE A 94 -14.33 -13.78 5.93
N GLU A 95 -14.99 -12.68 5.53
CA GLU A 95 -14.46 -11.74 4.56
C GLU A 95 -14.11 -10.45 5.28
N VAL A 96 -12.89 -9.96 5.04
CA VAL A 96 -12.42 -8.70 5.60
C VAL A 96 -11.98 -7.79 4.47
N GLU A 97 -12.50 -6.58 4.48
CA GLU A 97 -12.14 -5.52 3.54
C GLU A 97 -11.60 -4.33 4.33
N VAL A 98 -10.41 -3.90 3.97
CA VAL A 98 -9.73 -2.79 4.64
C VAL A 98 -9.68 -1.54 3.76
#